data_6f1df143a3656bbd99fe9df287f53f1c
#
_entry.id   6f1df143a3656bbd99fe9df287f53f1c
#
_cell.length_a   1.000
_cell.length_b   1.000
_cell.length_c   1.000
_cell.angle_alpha   90.00
_cell.angle_beta   90.00
_cell.angle_gamma   90.00
#
_symmetry.space_group_name_H-M   'P 1'
#
loop_
_entity.id
_entity.type
_entity.pdbx_description
1 polymer ?
#
loop_
_entity_poly.entity_id
_entity_poly.type
_entity_poly.pdbx_seq_one_letter_code
_entity_poly.pdbx_strand_id
1 'polypeptide(L)'
;MRLDINKIKQATNKTWMWMLQRDALIYLLFVGLATLFWWGRAMSSQREIDMRLPITYIDLPAQVVFDNPLPTHLKITLRDNGRILRQIQHTKPNLVISIDNKLEKTDGKLQLSTELLRQKVQDILPGSTTIQQINPEDITADYHIESTKTVPIHLRADWRLENQYQLSTPPVLSPCVVDIY
;
A
#
# COMPACT_ATOMS: atom_id res chain seq x y z
N MET A 1 -30.88 40.61 50.26
CA MET A 1 -31.02 39.13 50.36
C MET A 1 -29.62 38.57 50.60
N ARG A 2 -29.24 38.37 51.89
CA ARG A 2 -27.92 37.83 52.27
C ARG A 2 -28.05 36.33 52.26
N LEU A 3 -27.40 35.68 51.33
CA LEU A 3 -27.26 34.23 51.25
C LEU A 3 -26.33 33.79 52.37
N ASP A 4 -26.86 33.01 53.32
CA ASP A 4 -26.13 32.43 54.48
C ASP A 4 -25.08 31.44 54.03
N ILE A 5 -23.86 31.91 53.78
CA ILE A 5 -22.71 31.12 53.38
C ILE A 5 -22.38 30.04 54.40
N ASN A 6 -22.74 30.24 55.67
CA ASN A 6 -22.54 29.26 56.72
C ASN A 6 -23.44 28.01 56.62
N LYS A 7 -24.67 28.16 56.09
CA LYS A 7 -25.57 27.01 55.85
C LYS A 7 -25.08 26.14 54.68
N ILE A 8 -24.46 26.80 53.68
CA ILE A 8 -23.89 26.07 52.51
C ILE A 8 -22.67 25.26 52.95
N LYS A 9 -21.77 25.83 53.80
CA LYS A 9 -20.59 25.12 54.32
C LYS A 9 -20.97 23.95 55.24
N GLN A 10 -22.03 24.06 56.05
CA GLN A 10 -22.49 22.94 56.87
C GLN A 10 -23.18 21.83 56.09
N ALA A 11 -23.88 22.17 55.01
CA ALA A 11 -24.48 21.17 54.12
C ALA A 11 -23.42 20.38 53.35
N THR A 12 -22.36 21.04 52.86
CA THR A 12 -21.26 20.38 52.18
C THR A 12 -20.43 19.47 53.07
N ASN A 13 -20.19 19.83 54.33
CA ASN A 13 -19.49 18.95 55.27
C ASN A 13 -20.29 17.73 55.67
N LYS A 14 -21.64 17.84 55.79
CA LYS A 14 -22.49 16.74 56.17
C LYS A 14 -22.66 15.73 55.02
N THR A 15 -22.72 16.17 53.79
CA THR A 15 -22.75 15.29 52.62
C THR A 15 -21.41 14.59 52.41
N TRP A 16 -20.29 15.26 52.68
CA TRP A 16 -18.95 14.65 52.61
C TRP A 16 -18.75 13.57 53.67
N MET A 17 -19.23 13.78 54.92
CA MET A 17 -19.11 12.78 56.00
C MET A 17 -20.03 11.56 55.76
N TRP A 18 -21.19 11.74 55.13
CA TRP A 18 -22.05 10.65 54.73
C TRP A 18 -21.46 9.79 53.62
N MET A 19 -20.69 10.42 52.72
CA MET A 19 -19.95 9.76 51.65
C MET A 19 -18.79 8.87 52.15
N LEU A 20 -18.34 9.10 53.41
CA LEU A 20 -17.30 8.28 54.07
C LEU A 20 -17.88 7.13 54.89
N GLN A 21 -19.18 6.92 54.90
CA GLN A 21 -19.76 5.73 55.49
C GLN A 21 -19.27 4.47 54.75
N ARG A 22 -18.99 3.40 55.48
CA ARG A 22 -18.42 2.14 54.96
C ARG A 22 -19.08 1.65 53.67
N ASP A 23 -20.42 1.78 53.58
CA ASP A 23 -21.20 1.33 52.42
C ASP A 23 -20.99 2.27 51.19
N ALA A 24 -20.84 3.57 51.40
CA ALA A 24 -20.51 4.53 50.35
C ALA A 24 -19.08 4.31 49.80
N LEU A 25 -18.13 3.91 50.66
CA LEU A 25 -16.76 3.57 50.25
C LEU A 25 -16.75 2.31 49.38
N ILE A 26 -17.52 1.30 49.71
CA ILE A 26 -17.70 0.07 48.93
C ILE A 26 -18.32 0.42 47.56
N TYR A 27 -19.36 1.24 47.52
CA TYR A 27 -19.99 1.69 46.29
C TYR A 27 -19.00 2.44 45.40
N LEU A 28 -18.22 3.36 45.98
CA LEU A 28 -17.22 4.14 45.24
C LEU A 28 -16.10 3.26 44.68
N LEU A 29 -15.70 2.21 45.43
CA LEU A 29 -14.75 1.21 44.95
C LEU A 29 -15.29 0.45 43.75
N PHE A 30 -16.55 0.01 43.77
CA PHE A 30 -17.17 -0.66 42.62
C PHE A 30 -17.32 0.25 41.41
N VAL A 31 -17.73 1.51 41.62
CA VAL A 31 -17.79 2.51 40.53
C VAL A 31 -16.41 2.77 39.95
N GLY A 32 -15.38 2.90 40.81
CA GLY A 32 -13.99 3.04 40.36
C GLY A 32 -13.52 1.85 39.55
N LEU A 33 -13.82 0.63 40.03
CA LEU A 33 -13.46 -0.59 39.30
C LEU A 33 -14.20 -0.67 37.95
N ALA A 34 -15.49 -0.38 37.94
CA ALA A 34 -16.29 -0.40 36.73
C ALA A 34 -15.78 0.64 35.68
N THR A 35 -15.45 1.85 36.14
CA THR A 35 -14.88 2.88 35.26
C THR A 35 -13.52 2.47 34.73
N LEU A 36 -12.71 1.80 35.54
CA LEU A 36 -11.38 1.32 35.14
C LEU A 36 -11.48 0.22 34.08
N PHE A 37 -12.40 -0.73 34.25
CA PHE A 37 -12.71 -1.75 33.25
C PHE A 37 -13.29 -1.14 31.95
N TRP A 38 -14.20 -0.19 32.09
CA TRP A 38 -14.76 0.51 30.93
C TRP A 38 -13.69 1.30 30.15
N TRP A 39 -12.81 1.99 30.88
CA TRP A 39 -11.67 2.71 30.29
C TRP A 39 -10.72 1.77 29.53
N GLY A 40 -10.34 0.64 30.14
CA GLY A 40 -9.49 -0.35 29.50
C GLY A 40 -10.09 -0.87 28.19
N ARG A 41 -11.40 -1.16 28.20
CA ARG A 41 -12.09 -1.61 26.99
C ARG A 41 -12.25 -0.50 25.94
N ALA A 42 -12.50 0.73 26.35
CA ALA A 42 -12.64 1.87 25.45
C ALA A 42 -11.32 2.21 24.74
N MET A 43 -10.18 2.01 25.40
CA MET A 43 -8.85 2.21 24.80
C MET A 43 -8.46 1.09 23.83
N SER A 44 -9.06 -0.09 23.93
CA SER A 44 -8.79 -1.25 23.08
C SER A 44 -9.67 -1.31 21.83
N SER A 45 -10.27 -0.19 21.42
CA SER A 45 -11.14 -0.15 20.25
C SER A 45 -10.33 -0.34 18.97
N GLN A 46 -10.46 -1.53 18.39
CA GLN A 46 -9.97 -1.82 17.04
C GLN A 46 -10.77 -0.98 16.03
N ARG A 47 -10.07 -0.39 15.10
CA ARG A 47 -10.65 0.41 14.02
C ARG A 47 -10.31 -0.21 12.69
N GLU A 48 -11.18 -0.01 11.73
CA GLU A 48 -10.95 -0.41 10.34
C GLU A 48 -10.71 0.83 9.50
N ILE A 49 -9.76 0.73 8.60
CA ILE A 49 -9.49 1.76 7.61
C ILE A 49 -9.26 1.14 6.24
N ASP A 50 -9.75 1.83 5.22
CA ASP A 50 -9.41 1.55 3.83
C ASP A 50 -8.21 2.40 3.43
N MET A 51 -7.23 1.79 2.81
CA MET A 51 -6.11 2.50 2.22
C MET A 51 -5.77 1.97 0.84
N ARG A 52 -5.16 2.85 0.03
CA ARG A 52 -4.60 2.49 -1.27
C ARG A 52 -3.11 2.31 -1.12
N LEU A 53 -2.65 1.12 -1.44
CA LEU A 53 -1.24 0.74 -1.40
C LEU A 53 -0.69 0.81 -2.83
N PRO A 54 0.30 1.65 -3.12
CA PRO A 54 0.94 1.67 -4.42
C PRO A 54 1.72 0.37 -4.64
N ILE A 55 1.68 -0.14 -5.86
CA ILE A 55 2.42 -1.33 -6.27
C ILE A 55 3.56 -0.89 -7.19
N THR A 56 4.75 -1.38 -6.92
CA THR A 56 5.90 -1.25 -7.82
C THR A 56 6.31 -2.64 -8.29
N TYR A 57 6.27 -2.83 -9.59
CA TYR A 57 6.74 -4.06 -10.22
C TYR A 57 8.21 -3.91 -10.56
N ILE A 58 9.01 -4.90 -10.16
CA ILE A 58 10.45 -4.96 -10.43
C ILE A 58 10.77 -6.24 -11.20
N ASP A 59 11.99 -6.28 -11.78
CA ASP A 59 12.50 -7.45 -12.52
C ASP A 59 11.59 -7.84 -13.69
N LEU A 60 11.10 -6.84 -14.41
CA LEU A 60 10.33 -7.07 -15.64
C LEU A 60 11.30 -7.31 -16.79
N PRO A 61 11.27 -8.48 -17.47
CA PRO A 61 12.09 -8.73 -18.65
C PRO A 61 11.73 -7.76 -19.76
N ALA A 62 12.73 -7.19 -20.43
CA ALA A 62 12.55 -6.17 -21.46
C ALA A 62 11.74 -6.65 -22.69
N GLN A 63 11.62 -7.96 -22.86
CA GLN A 63 10.91 -8.59 -23.98
C GLN A 63 9.43 -8.86 -23.70
N VAL A 64 8.97 -8.61 -22.46
CA VAL A 64 7.59 -8.89 -22.02
C VAL A 64 6.74 -7.64 -22.18
N VAL A 65 5.71 -7.74 -22.97
CA VAL A 65 4.69 -6.70 -23.16
C VAL A 65 3.36 -7.23 -22.65
N PHE A 66 2.73 -6.46 -21.77
CA PHE A 66 1.41 -6.80 -21.23
C PHE A 66 0.32 -6.25 -22.15
N ASP A 67 -0.67 -7.07 -22.47
CA ASP A 67 -1.83 -6.68 -23.28
C ASP A 67 -2.72 -5.70 -22.52
N ASN A 68 -2.80 -5.88 -21.19
CA ASN A 68 -3.56 -5.01 -20.31
C ASN A 68 -2.65 -4.35 -19.26
N PRO A 69 -2.88 -3.09 -18.90
CA PRO A 69 -2.09 -2.41 -17.88
C PRO A 69 -2.27 -3.09 -16.52
N LEU A 70 -1.16 -3.37 -15.85
CA LEU A 70 -1.17 -3.90 -14.50
C LEU A 70 -1.73 -2.86 -13.51
N PRO A 71 -2.46 -3.29 -12.47
CA PRO A 71 -2.98 -2.38 -11.47
C PRO A 71 -1.83 -1.70 -10.71
N THR A 72 -1.85 -0.39 -10.66
CA THR A 72 -0.84 0.42 -9.96
C THR A 72 -1.09 0.56 -8.47
N HIS A 73 -2.27 0.21 -8.01
CA HIS A 73 -2.69 0.35 -6.62
C HIS A 73 -3.51 -0.86 -6.17
N LEU A 74 -3.30 -1.25 -4.93
CA LEU A 74 -4.09 -2.25 -4.23
C LEU A 74 -4.94 -1.55 -3.16
N LYS A 75 -6.26 -1.74 -3.17
CA LYS A 75 -7.12 -1.28 -2.09
C LYS A 75 -7.15 -2.36 -1.01
N ILE A 76 -6.76 -2.00 0.20
CA ILE A 76 -6.74 -2.90 1.35
C ILE A 76 -7.56 -2.32 2.49
N THR A 77 -8.29 -3.20 3.19
CA THR A 77 -8.97 -2.86 4.44
C THR A 77 -8.19 -3.48 5.59
N LEU A 78 -7.69 -2.62 6.46
CA LEU A 78 -6.86 -3.00 7.60
C LEU A 78 -7.62 -2.80 8.90
N ARG A 79 -7.41 -3.71 9.85
CA ARG A 79 -7.96 -3.64 11.19
C ARG A 79 -6.86 -3.71 12.23
N ASP A 80 -6.77 -2.66 13.05
CA ASP A 80 -5.80 -2.56 14.15
C ASP A 80 -6.18 -1.43 15.11
N ASN A 81 -5.32 -1.15 16.06
CA ASN A 81 -5.43 0.01 16.93
C ASN A 81 -5.24 1.31 16.14
N GLY A 82 -6.04 2.33 16.45
CA GLY A 82 -6.03 3.60 15.73
C GLY A 82 -4.68 4.32 15.68
N ARG A 83 -3.77 4.09 16.64
CA ARG A 83 -2.40 4.62 16.64
C ARG A 83 -1.57 3.98 15.53
N ILE A 84 -1.62 2.65 15.42
CA ILE A 84 -0.86 1.86 14.42
C ILE A 84 -1.37 2.20 13.03
N LEU A 85 -2.69 2.23 12.85
CA LEU A 85 -3.30 2.58 11.57
C LEU A 85 -2.88 3.97 11.09
N ARG A 86 -2.82 4.97 12.00
CA ARG A 86 -2.34 6.31 11.67
C ARG A 86 -0.86 6.30 11.29
N GLN A 87 -0.02 5.53 11.97
CA GLN A 87 1.38 5.37 11.64
C GLN A 87 1.56 4.78 10.24
N ILE A 88 0.82 3.71 9.91
CA ILE A 88 0.84 3.09 8.57
C ILE A 88 0.47 4.11 7.49
N GLN A 89 -0.58 4.92 7.72
CA GLN A 89 -1.00 5.97 6.78
C GLN A 89 0.10 7.02 6.54
N HIS A 90 0.85 7.37 7.59
CA HIS A 90 1.96 8.34 7.46
C HIS A 90 3.17 7.76 6.74
N THR A 91 3.48 6.50 6.99
CA THR A 91 4.63 5.80 6.37
C THR A 91 4.43 5.55 4.88
N LYS A 92 3.16 5.47 4.42
CA LYS A 92 2.79 5.17 3.02
C LYS A 92 3.61 4.01 2.45
N PRO A 93 3.48 2.81 3.01
CA PRO A 93 4.27 1.66 2.56
C PRO A 93 4.03 1.43 1.06
N ASN A 94 5.06 0.95 0.37
CA ASN A 94 5.01 0.59 -1.05
C ASN A 94 5.14 -0.93 -1.18
N LEU A 95 4.26 -1.54 -1.98
CA LEU A 95 4.31 -2.97 -2.25
C LEU A 95 5.21 -3.24 -3.45
N VAL A 96 6.32 -3.93 -3.21
CA VAL A 96 7.26 -4.31 -4.27
C VAL A 96 7.03 -5.76 -4.65
N ILE A 97 6.74 -6.00 -5.94
CA ILE A 97 6.50 -7.33 -6.48
C ILE A 97 7.51 -7.60 -7.59
N SER A 98 8.35 -8.65 -7.41
CA SER A 98 9.22 -9.14 -8.46
C SER A 98 8.43 -10.07 -9.39
N ILE A 99 8.52 -9.80 -10.69
CA ILE A 99 7.74 -10.52 -11.72
C ILE A 99 8.54 -11.67 -12.33
N ASP A 100 9.86 -11.58 -12.43
CA ASP A 100 10.71 -12.54 -13.16
C ASP A 100 10.41 -14.01 -12.87
N ASN A 101 10.21 -14.37 -11.60
CA ASN A 101 9.90 -15.72 -11.16
C ASN A 101 8.41 -16.11 -11.24
N LYS A 102 7.56 -15.20 -11.69
CA LYS A 102 6.10 -15.39 -11.76
C LYS A 102 5.58 -15.52 -13.18
N LEU A 103 6.44 -15.22 -14.16
CA LEU A 103 6.11 -15.42 -15.55
C LEU A 103 6.20 -16.94 -15.86
N GLU A 104 5.07 -17.57 -16.01
CA GLU A 104 5.02 -18.94 -16.52
C GLU A 104 5.40 -18.90 -18.01
N LYS A 105 6.54 -19.51 -18.32
CA LYS A 105 7.13 -19.48 -19.69
C LYS A 105 6.23 -20.10 -20.76
N THR A 106 5.13 -20.75 -20.38
CA THR A 106 4.34 -21.59 -21.29
C THR A 106 3.00 -20.98 -21.68
N ASP A 107 2.37 -20.17 -20.82
CA ASP A 107 0.96 -19.76 -21.04
C ASP A 107 0.74 -18.29 -21.41
N GLY A 108 1.77 -17.44 -21.37
CA GLY A 108 1.60 -16.01 -21.65
C GLY A 108 0.70 -15.29 -20.63
N LYS A 109 0.54 -15.86 -19.43
CA LYS A 109 -0.29 -15.31 -18.36
C LYS A 109 0.51 -15.08 -17.10
N LEU A 110 0.41 -13.88 -16.57
CA LEU A 110 0.86 -13.56 -15.23
C LEU A 110 -0.31 -13.76 -14.27
N GLN A 111 -0.14 -14.59 -13.25
CA GLN A 111 -1.12 -14.76 -12.19
C GLN A 111 -0.47 -14.55 -10.83
N LEU A 112 -0.95 -13.55 -10.11
CA LEU A 112 -0.59 -13.26 -8.74
C LEU A 112 -1.78 -13.60 -7.85
N SER A 113 -1.69 -14.72 -7.14
CA SER A 113 -2.76 -15.21 -6.27
C SER A 113 -2.96 -14.32 -5.04
N THR A 114 -4.17 -14.33 -4.50
CA THR A 114 -4.56 -13.65 -3.25
C THR A 114 -3.60 -13.97 -2.10
N GLU A 115 -3.19 -15.24 -1.96
CA GLU A 115 -2.26 -15.68 -0.91
C GLU A 115 -0.93 -14.96 -0.98
N LEU A 116 -0.40 -14.84 -2.18
CA LEU A 116 0.87 -14.19 -2.44
C LEU A 116 0.80 -12.69 -2.15
N LEU A 117 -0.29 -12.05 -2.59
CA LEU A 117 -0.56 -10.64 -2.31
C LEU A 117 -0.71 -10.41 -0.80
N ARG A 118 -1.46 -11.27 -0.12
CA ARG A 118 -1.67 -11.21 1.34
C ARG A 118 -0.34 -11.36 2.09
N GLN A 119 0.48 -12.34 1.73
CA GLN A 119 1.80 -12.54 2.33
C GLN A 119 2.69 -11.32 2.14
N LYS A 120 2.79 -10.80 0.91
CA LYS A 120 3.60 -9.62 0.60
C LYS A 120 3.12 -8.36 1.31
N VAL A 121 1.83 -8.18 1.44
CA VAL A 121 1.24 -7.07 2.22
C VAL A 121 1.52 -7.26 3.71
N GLN A 122 1.43 -8.49 4.23
CA GLN A 122 1.72 -8.78 5.64
C GLN A 122 3.19 -8.53 6.00
N ASP A 123 4.13 -8.80 5.06
CA ASP A 123 5.57 -8.59 5.27
C ASP A 123 5.93 -7.10 5.50
N ILE A 124 5.15 -6.18 4.94
CA ILE A 124 5.37 -4.72 5.07
C ILE A 124 4.55 -4.07 6.18
N LEU A 125 3.60 -4.80 6.77
CA LEU A 125 2.74 -4.31 7.84
C LEU A 125 3.23 -4.78 9.21
N PRO A 126 2.94 -4.04 10.30
CA PRO A 126 3.16 -4.52 11.65
C PRO A 126 2.41 -5.83 11.91
N GLY A 127 3.05 -6.76 12.64
CA GLY A 127 2.48 -8.09 12.91
C GLY A 127 1.15 -8.11 13.66
N SER A 128 0.76 -6.99 14.30
CA SER A 128 -0.54 -6.83 14.97
C SER A 128 -1.68 -6.51 14.01
N THR A 129 -1.36 -6.04 12.79
CA THR A 129 -2.36 -5.57 11.82
C THR A 129 -3.00 -6.75 11.09
N THR A 130 -4.32 -6.80 11.11
CA THR A 130 -5.09 -7.82 10.40
C THR A 130 -5.61 -7.26 9.09
N ILE A 131 -5.36 -7.99 7.99
CA ILE A 131 -5.89 -7.67 6.67
C ILE A 131 -7.28 -8.29 6.57
N GLN A 132 -8.31 -7.45 6.44
CA GLN A 132 -9.70 -7.89 6.28
C GLN A 132 -10.02 -8.20 4.83
N GLN A 133 -9.68 -7.28 3.95
CA GLN A 133 -9.98 -7.40 2.52
C GLN A 133 -8.86 -6.83 1.67
N ILE A 134 -8.66 -7.43 0.50
CA ILE A 134 -7.74 -6.98 -0.54
C ILE A 134 -8.55 -6.88 -1.84
N ASN A 135 -8.38 -5.79 -2.59
CA ASN A 135 -9.04 -5.60 -3.88
C ASN A 135 -8.05 -4.94 -4.88
N PRO A 136 -7.80 -5.57 -6.04
CA PRO A 136 -8.32 -6.86 -6.49
C PRO A 136 -7.80 -8.04 -5.64
N GLU A 137 -8.58 -9.12 -5.56
CA GLU A 137 -8.20 -10.33 -4.82
C GLU A 137 -7.03 -11.04 -5.48
N ASP A 138 -7.05 -11.10 -6.81
CA ASP A 138 -5.99 -11.63 -7.65
C ASP A 138 -5.65 -10.64 -8.78
N ILE A 139 -4.44 -10.70 -9.24
CA ILE A 139 -3.97 -9.91 -10.38
C ILE A 139 -3.64 -10.88 -11.50
N THR A 140 -4.41 -10.82 -12.57
CA THR A 140 -4.17 -11.59 -13.80
C THR A 140 -3.91 -10.65 -14.95
N ALA A 141 -2.87 -10.94 -15.73
CA ALA A 141 -2.56 -10.17 -16.93
C ALA A 141 -2.04 -11.11 -18.02
N ASP A 142 -2.53 -10.93 -19.21
CA ASP A 142 -2.01 -11.60 -20.39
C ASP A 142 -0.78 -10.82 -20.88
N TYR A 143 0.25 -11.55 -21.32
CA TYR A 143 1.47 -10.97 -21.86
C TYR A 143 1.96 -11.77 -23.06
N HIS A 144 2.67 -11.11 -23.94
CA HIS A 144 3.40 -11.74 -25.04
C HIS A 144 4.86 -11.37 -25.00
N ILE A 145 5.69 -12.22 -25.57
CA ILE A 145 7.13 -11.98 -25.67
C ILE A 145 7.40 -11.43 -27.07
N GLU A 146 7.86 -10.19 -27.13
CA GLU A 146 8.29 -9.61 -28.38
C GLU A 146 9.67 -10.16 -28.75
N SER A 147 9.76 -10.72 -29.95
CA SER A 147 11.05 -11.17 -30.51
C SER A 147 11.70 -10.02 -31.26
N THR A 148 12.82 -9.56 -30.76
CA THR A 148 13.66 -8.57 -31.46
C THR A 148 14.36 -9.23 -32.63
N LYS A 149 14.28 -8.59 -33.81
CA LYS A 149 15.01 -9.02 -35.01
C LYS A 149 15.98 -7.92 -35.43
N THR A 150 17.25 -8.27 -35.41
CA THR A 150 18.31 -7.39 -35.95
C THR A 150 18.29 -7.42 -37.46
N VAL A 151 18.08 -6.29 -38.07
CA VAL A 151 18.01 -6.15 -39.55
C VAL A 151 19.10 -5.20 -40.05
N PRO A 152 19.85 -5.57 -41.10
CA PRO A 152 20.81 -4.67 -41.70
C PRO A 152 20.09 -3.54 -42.42
N ILE A 153 20.63 -2.34 -42.31
CA ILE A 153 20.14 -1.16 -43.05
C ILE A 153 20.76 -1.16 -44.42
N HIS A 154 19.93 -1.18 -45.46
CA HIS A 154 20.36 -1.00 -46.83
C HIS A 154 20.03 0.41 -47.29
N LEU A 155 21.10 1.18 -47.60
CA LEU A 155 20.95 2.51 -48.15
C LEU A 155 20.55 2.41 -49.62
N ARG A 156 19.37 2.91 -49.99
CA ARG A 156 19.02 3.22 -51.38
C ARG A 156 19.04 4.73 -51.57
N ALA A 157 20.07 5.22 -52.25
CA ALA A 157 20.18 6.63 -52.52
C ALA A 157 20.50 6.84 -54.00
N ASP A 158 19.82 7.79 -54.63
CA ASP A 158 20.15 8.26 -55.99
C ASP A 158 20.97 9.55 -55.84
N TRP A 159 22.23 9.43 -56.15
CA TRP A 159 23.19 10.52 -55.97
C TRP A 159 23.28 11.33 -57.26
N ARG A 160 22.90 12.59 -57.27
CA ARG A 160 23.16 13.54 -58.36
C ARG A 160 24.31 14.42 -57.93
N LEU A 161 25.47 14.11 -58.46
CA LEU A 161 26.64 14.90 -58.20
C LEU A 161 26.75 15.99 -59.32
N GLU A 162 27.31 17.12 -58.97
CA GLU A 162 27.57 18.18 -59.87
C GLU A 162 28.68 17.77 -60.90
N ASN A 163 28.68 18.36 -62.10
CA ASN A 163 29.67 18.02 -63.09
C ASN A 163 31.09 18.19 -62.54
N GLN A 164 31.93 17.16 -62.73
CA GLN A 164 33.33 17.05 -62.28
C GLN A 164 33.54 16.60 -60.86
N TYR A 165 32.47 16.25 -60.06
CA TYR A 165 32.60 15.65 -58.73
C TYR A 165 32.34 14.18 -58.83
N GLN A 166 33.16 13.39 -58.09
CA GLN A 166 32.97 11.94 -57.86
C GLN A 166 33.03 11.64 -56.39
N LEU A 167 32.24 10.64 -55.95
CA LEU A 167 32.37 10.13 -54.60
C LEU A 167 33.73 9.44 -54.42
N SER A 168 34.53 9.92 -53.49
CA SER A 168 35.86 9.37 -53.22
C SER A 168 35.77 8.01 -52.51
N THR A 169 34.73 7.82 -51.68
CA THR A 169 34.47 6.59 -50.94
C THR A 169 32.98 6.32 -50.90
N PRO A 170 32.52 5.05 -50.88
CA PRO A 170 31.13 4.72 -50.71
C PRO A 170 30.65 5.20 -49.34
N PRO A 171 29.39 5.66 -49.24
CA PRO A 171 28.83 6.12 -47.96
C PRO A 171 28.80 4.99 -46.95
N VAL A 172 29.28 5.27 -45.74
CA VAL A 172 29.28 4.35 -44.63
C VAL A 172 28.09 4.67 -43.73
N LEU A 173 27.27 3.66 -43.45
CA LEU A 173 26.14 3.77 -42.53
C LEU A 173 26.59 3.56 -41.10
N SER A 174 26.17 4.45 -40.21
CA SER A 174 26.32 4.29 -38.77
C SER A 174 25.02 4.70 -38.09
N PRO A 175 24.30 3.76 -37.45
CA PRO A 175 24.54 2.31 -37.32
C PRO A 175 24.26 1.54 -38.63
N CYS A 176 24.92 0.39 -38.82
CA CYS A 176 24.72 -0.49 -39.97
C CYS A 176 23.60 -1.52 -39.77
N VAL A 177 23.14 -1.71 -38.54
CA VAL A 177 22.06 -2.62 -38.14
C VAL A 177 21.12 -1.94 -37.16
N VAL A 178 19.86 -2.32 -37.18
CA VAL A 178 18.80 -1.83 -36.29
C VAL A 178 18.01 -3.01 -35.80
N ASP A 179 17.65 -2.97 -34.50
CA ASP A 179 16.73 -3.94 -33.94
C ASP A 179 15.29 -3.46 -34.15
N ILE A 180 14.46 -4.33 -34.70
CA ILE A 180 13.02 -4.11 -34.92
C ILE A 180 12.21 -5.07 -34.03
N TYR A 181 11.14 -4.55 -33.50
CA TYR A 181 10.19 -5.25 -32.64
C TYR A 181 8.95 -5.66 -33.44
#